data_27f609f8468c5702c11813c61fd974c4
#
_entry.id   27f609f8468c5702c11813c61fd974c4
#
_cell.length_a   1.000
_cell.length_b   1.000
_cell.length_c   1.000
_cell.angle_alpha   90.00
_cell.angle_beta   90.00
_cell.angle_gamma   90.00
#
_symmetry.space_group_name_H-M   'P 1'
#
loop_
_entity.id
_entity.type
_entity.pdbx_description
1 polymer ?
#
loop_
_entity_poly.entity_id
_entity_poly.type
_entity_poly.pdbx_seq_one_letter_code
_entity_poly.pdbx_strand_id
1 'polypeptide(L)'
;MIKVNVEINNKSWHKKIKDPKKYFDQKLKKISKIVKFFRKKNIIFTILLTNSLNMKKLNKKFRNRNKPTDVLSFPSFTLKSLKLIKEKNIYIGDIAVSYEIINSRSKKNIFIKEFDKVWIHGFLHLIGYDHVKNKDYIKMNKIEKRIFNLI
;
A
#
# COMPACT_ATOMS: atom_id res chain seq x y z
N MET A 1 10.68 -6.15 -11.34
CA MET A 1 9.21 -6.44 -11.41
C MET A 1 8.61 -6.24 -10.04
N ILE A 2 7.36 -5.75 -9.94
CA ILE A 2 6.64 -5.66 -8.65
C ILE A 2 5.49 -6.67 -8.70
N LYS A 3 5.38 -7.54 -7.70
CA LYS A 3 4.31 -8.53 -7.54
C LYS A 3 3.57 -8.30 -6.23
N VAL A 4 2.30 -8.65 -6.18
CA VAL A 4 1.47 -8.56 -4.99
C VAL A 4 0.75 -9.87 -4.73
N ASN A 5 0.75 -10.31 -3.48
CA ASN A 5 -0.15 -11.31 -2.96
C ASN A 5 -1.39 -10.59 -2.41
N VAL A 6 -2.57 -10.95 -2.89
CA VAL A 6 -3.82 -10.31 -2.46
C VAL A 6 -4.58 -11.27 -1.57
N GLU A 7 -4.82 -10.88 -0.33
CA GLU A 7 -5.63 -11.60 0.64
C GLU A 7 -6.92 -10.82 0.91
N ILE A 8 -8.06 -11.50 0.94
CA ILE A 8 -9.38 -10.87 1.10
C ILE A 8 -10.12 -11.62 2.20
N ASN A 9 -10.39 -10.94 3.31
CA ASN A 9 -11.20 -11.47 4.39
C ASN A 9 -12.52 -10.71 4.61
N ASN A 10 -12.86 -9.78 3.70
CA ASN A 10 -14.15 -9.10 3.67
C ASN A 10 -14.72 -9.11 2.24
N LYS A 11 -15.78 -9.87 2.01
CA LYS A 11 -16.44 -10.04 0.69
C LYS A 11 -16.95 -8.73 0.08
N SER A 12 -17.15 -7.67 0.87
CA SER A 12 -17.60 -6.36 0.37
C SER A 12 -16.64 -5.74 -0.63
N TRP A 13 -15.36 -6.11 -0.61
CA TRP A 13 -14.37 -5.67 -1.58
C TRP A 13 -14.74 -6.04 -3.01
N HIS A 14 -15.32 -7.25 -3.24
CA HIS A 14 -15.74 -7.70 -4.57
C HIS A 14 -16.88 -6.84 -5.17
N LYS A 15 -17.65 -6.12 -4.34
CA LYS A 15 -18.66 -5.17 -4.82
C LYS A 15 -18.05 -3.97 -5.54
N LYS A 16 -16.79 -3.63 -5.21
CA LYS A 16 -16.06 -2.48 -5.77
C LYS A 16 -14.96 -2.88 -6.74
N ILE A 17 -14.32 -4.02 -6.51
CA ILE A 17 -13.22 -4.55 -7.32
C ILE A 17 -13.49 -6.03 -7.58
N LYS A 18 -13.98 -6.35 -8.78
CA LYS A 18 -14.37 -7.73 -9.14
C LYS A 18 -13.18 -8.70 -9.09
N ASP A 19 -12.03 -8.27 -9.63
CA ASP A 19 -10.78 -9.05 -9.65
C ASP A 19 -9.64 -8.22 -9.06
N PRO A 20 -9.42 -8.28 -7.72
CA PRO A 20 -8.38 -7.52 -7.05
C PRO A 20 -6.97 -7.85 -7.54
N LYS A 21 -6.69 -9.11 -7.87
CA LYS A 21 -5.36 -9.49 -8.37
C LYS A 21 -5.04 -8.81 -9.70
N LYS A 22 -5.94 -8.89 -10.67
CA LYS A 22 -5.81 -8.23 -11.98
C LYS A 22 -5.71 -6.71 -11.84
N TYR A 23 -6.51 -6.13 -10.93
CA TYR A 23 -6.47 -4.71 -10.62
C TYR A 23 -5.08 -4.24 -10.19
N PHE A 24 -4.45 -4.93 -9.25
CA PHE A 24 -3.11 -4.58 -8.79
C PHE A 24 -2.05 -4.86 -9.86
N ASP A 25 -2.11 -6.00 -10.56
CA ASP A 25 -1.13 -6.34 -11.59
C ASP A 25 -1.04 -5.27 -12.68
N GLN A 26 -2.19 -4.75 -13.12
CA GLN A 26 -2.25 -3.68 -14.12
C GLN A 26 -1.58 -2.37 -13.61
N LYS A 27 -1.89 -1.97 -12.38
CA LYS A 27 -1.35 -0.75 -11.77
C LYS A 27 0.14 -0.88 -11.44
N LEU A 28 0.55 -2.01 -10.86
CA LEU A 28 1.95 -2.26 -10.52
C LEU A 28 2.86 -2.33 -11.76
N LYS A 29 2.35 -2.81 -12.89
CA LYS A 29 3.06 -2.75 -14.18
C LYS A 29 3.39 -1.31 -14.58
N LYS A 30 2.48 -0.37 -14.35
CA LYS A 30 2.72 1.07 -14.60
C LYS A 30 3.71 1.64 -13.59
N ILE A 31 3.52 1.37 -12.29
CA ILE A 31 4.37 1.86 -11.20
C ILE A 31 5.82 1.38 -11.37
N SER A 32 6.04 0.16 -11.81
CA SER A 32 7.38 -0.41 -12.02
C SER A 32 8.25 0.40 -13.00
N LYS A 33 7.62 1.19 -13.89
CA LYS A 33 8.32 2.08 -14.81
C LYS A 33 8.90 3.33 -14.14
N ILE A 34 8.28 3.78 -13.04
CA ILE A 34 8.68 5.00 -12.30
C ILE A 34 9.70 4.68 -11.21
N VAL A 35 9.50 3.59 -10.49
CA VAL A 35 10.32 3.22 -9.33
C VAL A 35 11.65 2.61 -9.82
N LYS A 36 12.52 3.48 -10.35
CA LYS A 36 13.81 3.11 -10.95
C LYS A 36 14.72 2.32 -10.00
N PHE A 37 14.63 2.59 -8.69
CA PHE A 37 15.45 1.95 -7.67
C PHE A 37 15.35 0.41 -7.69
N PHE A 38 14.21 -0.14 -8.14
CA PHE A 38 13.97 -1.57 -8.15
C PHE A 38 14.02 -2.22 -9.55
N ARG A 39 14.53 -1.52 -10.58
CA ARG A 39 14.55 -2.05 -11.97
C ARG A 39 15.25 -3.41 -12.10
N LYS A 40 16.24 -3.68 -11.24
CA LYS A 40 17.02 -4.93 -11.26
C LYS A 40 16.51 -5.98 -10.27
N LYS A 41 15.41 -5.71 -9.54
CA LYS A 41 14.91 -6.57 -8.46
C LYS A 41 13.45 -6.96 -8.68
N ASN A 42 13.09 -8.12 -8.18
CA ASN A 42 11.70 -8.57 -8.08
C ASN A 42 11.22 -8.26 -6.67
N ILE A 43 10.27 -7.34 -6.56
CA ILE A 43 9.69 -6.92 -5.29
C ILE A 43 8.38 -7.65 -5.12
N ILE A 44 8.18 -8.18 -3.94
CA ILE A 44 6.95 -8.87 -3.54
C ILE A 44 6.44 -8.24 -2.26
N PHE A 45 5.14 -8.01 -2.19
CA PHE A 45 4.47 -7.59 -0.95
C PHE A 45 3.09 -8.25 -0.87
N THR A 46 2.48 -8.24 0.33
CA THR A 46 1.11 -8.70 0.54
C THR A 46 0.20 -7.52 0.82
N ILE A 47 -1.02 -7.54 0.27
CA ILE A 47 -2.08 -6.63 0.65
C ILE A 47 -3.28 -7.40 1.18
N LEU A 48 -3.69 -7.09 2.40
CA LEU A 48 -4.87 -7.62 3.07
C LEU A 48 -6.03 -6.63 2.90
N LEU A 49 -7.04 -7.01 2.16
CA LEU A 49 -8.30 -6.29 1.98
C LEU A 49 -9.30 -6.74 3.06
N THR A 50 -9.45 -5.93 4.10
CA THR A 50 -10.16 -6.30 5.34
C THR A 50 -11.24 -5.28 5.74
N ASN A 51 -11.76 -5.40 6.95
CA ASN A 51 -12.78 -4.55 7.54
C ASN A 51 -12.23 -3.71 8.71
N SER A 52 -13.03 -2.74 9.17
CA SER A 52 -12.65 -1.83 10.27
C SER A 52 -12.41 -2.55 11.60
N LEU A 53 -13.11 -3.64 11.87
CA LEU A 53 -12.95 -4.41 13.11
C LEU A 53 -11.55 -5.06 13.17
N ASN A 54 -11.14 -5.71 12.08
CA ASN A 54 -9.81 -6.29 11.98
C ASN A 54 -8.72 -5.22 11.99
N MET A 55 -8.93 -4.10 11.29
CA MET A 55 -7.99 -2.97 11.34
C MET A 55 -7.82 -2.40 12.75
N LYS A 56 -8.90 -2.33 13.55
CA LYS A 56 -8.82 -1.94 14.97
C LYS A 56 -7.97 -2.92 15.77
N LYS A 57 -8.13 -4.24 15.56
CA LYS A 57 -7.33 -5.28 16.22
C LYS A 57 -5.84 -5.14 15.85
N LEU A 58 -5.53 -5.01 14.56
CA LEU A 58 -4.16 -4.81 14.08
C LEU A 58 -3.54 -3.52 14.63
N ASN A 59 -4.28 -2.42 14.62
CA ASN A 59 -3.83 -1.12 15.12
C ASN A 59 -3.55 -1.16 16.64
N LYS A 60 -4.41 -1.85 17.41
CA LYS A 60 -4.18 -2.08 18.83
C LYS A 60 -2.92 -2.93 19.07
N LYS A 61 -2.77 -4.04 18.33
CA LYS A 61 -1.67 -4.99 18.50
C LYS A 61 -0.30 -4.37 18.14
N PHE A 62 -0.21 -3.66 17.02
CA PHE A 62 1.08 -3.22 16.46
C PHE A 62 1.40 -1.74 16.67
N ARG A 63 0.41 -0.90 16.98
CA ARG A 63 0.57 0.55 17.18
C ARG A 63 0.06 1.03 18.54
N ASN A 64 -0.44 0.11 19.37
CA ASN A 64 -1.05 0.41 20.68
C ASN A 64 -2.20 1.44 20.61
N ARG A 65 -2.95 1.45 19.49
CA ARG A 65 -4.07 2.36 19.23
C ARG A 65 -5.37 1.59 19.08
N ASN A 66 -6.27 1.70 20.04
CA ASN A 66 -7.56 0.98 20.08
C ASN A 66 -8.64 1.66 19.21
N LYS A 67 -8.33 1.95 17.94
CA LYS A 67 -9.26 2.53 16.96
C LYS A 67 -8.96 2.00 15.55
N PRO A 68 -9.97 1.91 14.67
CA PRO A 68 -9.74 1.54 13.28
C PRO A 68 -8.97 2.65 12.55
N THR A 69 -8.26 2.26 11.48
CA THR A 69 -7.59 3.16 10.54
C THR A 69 -7.81 2.65 9.12
N ASP A 70 -7.58 3.50 8.14
CA ASP A 70 -7.74 3.18 6.72
C ASP A 70 -6.67 2.22 6.21
N VAL A 71 -5.41 2.45 6.60
CA VAL A 71 -4.26 1.65 6.17
C VAL A 71 -3.28 1.43 7.32
N LEU A 72 -2.68 0.26 7.34
CA LEU A 72 -1.49 -0.07 8.12
C LEU A 72 -0.44 -0.68 7.20
N SER A 73 0.79 -0.23 7.34
CA SER A 73 1.94 -0.76 6.60
C SER A 73 2.95 -1.35 7.58
N PHE A 74 3.45 -2.52 7.22
CA PHE A 74 4.41 -3.31 7.99
C PHE A 74 5.64 -3.57 7.14
N PRO A 75 6.55 -2.60 6.99
CA PRO A 75 7.75 -2.75 6.17
C PRO A 75 8.70 -3.78 6.79
N SER A 76 9.21 -4.70 5.96
CA SER A 76 10.24 -5.68 6.37
C SER A 76 11.63 -5.05 6.52
N PHE A 77 11.85 -3.88 5.92
CA PHE A 77 13.15 -3.22 5.86
C PHE A 77 13.03 -1.70 6.04
N THR A 78 14.06 -1.09 6.60
CA THR A 78 14.26 0.36 6.50
C THR A 78 14.75 0.72 5.09
N LEU A 79 14.65 1.99 4.68
CA LEU A 79 15.19 2.45 3.39
C LEU A 79 16.70 2.15 3.27
N LYS A 80 17.44 2.30 4.37
CA LYS A 80 18.88 2.03 4.41
C LYS A 80 19.18 0.54 4.20
N SER A 81 18.53 -0.34 4.95
CA SER A 81 18.74 -1.79 4.81
C SER A 81 18.26 -2.32 3.46
N LEU A 82 17.14 -1.81 2.93
CA LEU A 82 16.62 -2.18 1.62
C LEU A 82 17.62 -1.91 0.47
N LYS A 83 18.40 -0.82 0.57
CA LYS A 83 19.43 -0.50 -0.41
C LYS A 83 20.62 -1.46 -0.39
N LEU A 84 20.89 -2.10 0.74
CA LEU A 84 22.03 -3.02 0.93
C LEU A 84 21.71 -4.46 0.53
N ILE A 85 20.43 -4.79 0.32
CA ILE A 85 20.01 -6.14 -0.06
C ILE A 85 20.60 -6.48 -1.43
N LYS A 86 21.28 -7.62 -1.53
CA LYS A 86 21.88 -8.13 -2.79
C LYS A 86 20.93 -9.07 -3.53
N GLU A 87 20.00 -9.69 -2.85
CA GLU A 87 19.05 -10.66 -3.40
C GLU A 87 18.23 -10.06 -4.52
N LYS A 88 17.91 -10.89 -5.52
CA LYS A 88 17.08 -10.50 -6.67
C LYS A 88 15.60 -10.45 -6.31
N ASN A 89 15.13 -11.34 -5.46
CA ASN A 89 13.73 -11.43 -5.01
C ASN A 89 13.64 -10.92 -3.57
N ILE A 90 12.84 -9.87 -3.34
CA ILE A 90 12.74 -9.22 -2.04
C ILE A 90 11.27 -9.12 -1.63
N TYR A 91 10.94 -9.70 -0.48
CA TYR A 91 9.67 -9.45 0.19
C TYR A 91 9.79 -8.20 1.04
N ILE A 92 9.01 -7.15 0.71
CA ILE A 92 9.16 -5.82 1.34
C ILE A 92 8.17 -5.56 2.47
N GLY A 93 7.21 -6.45 2.70
CA GLY A 93 6.27 -6.36 3.82
C GLY A 93 4.81 -6.43 3.43
N ASP A 94 3.94 -6.00 4.36
CA ASP A 94 2.49 -6.14 4.28
C ASP A 94 1.77 -4.80 4.36
N ILE A 95 0.61 -4.72 3.72
CA ILE A 95 -0.34 -3.60 3.82
C ILE A 95 -1.69 -4.17 4.21
N ALA A 96 -2.36 -3.59 5.21
CA ALA A 96 -3.75 -3.90 5.51
C ALA A 96 -4.62 -2.66 5.25
N VAL A 97 -5.80 -2.84 4.65
CA VAL A 97 -6.68 -1.75 4.23
C VAL A 97 -8.12 -1.99 4.65
N SER A 98 -8.79 -0.97 5.24
CA SER A 98 -10.18 -1.02 5.70
C SER A 98 -11.16 -0.65 4.61
N TYR A 99 -12.10 -1.56 4.29
CA TYR A 99 -13.19 -1.28 3.36
C TYR A 99 -14.09 -0.14 3.83
N GLU A 100 -14.58 -0.20 5.08
CA GLU A 100 -15.61 0.72 5.56
C GLU A 100 -15.12 2.16 5.64
N ILE A 101 -13.85 2.35 6.04
CA ILE A 101 -13.28 3.70 6.13
C ILE A 101 -13.12 4.32 4.74
N ILE A 102 -12.63 3.55 3.76
CA ILE A 102 -12.54 4.02 2.38
C ILE A 102 -13.92 4.30 1.80
N ASN A 103 -14.86 3.39 2.02
CA ASN A 103 -16.22 3.53 1.51
C ASN A 103 -16.93 4.76 2.11
N SER A 104 -16.72 5.07 3.39
CA SER A 104 -17.31 6.26 4.02
C SER A 104 -16.71 7.57 3.49
N ARG A 105 -15.41 7.60 3.20
CA ARG A 105 -14.73 8.77 2.61
C ARG A 105 -15.09 9.00 1.16
N SER A 106 -15.46 7.94 0.45
CA SER A 106 -15.78 7.99 -1.00
C SER A 106 -17.18 8.53 -1.32
N LYS A 107 -17.94 9.03 -0.35
CA LYS A 107 -19.32 9.52 -0.55
C LYS A 107 -19.45 10.56 -1.67
N LYS A 108 -18.43 11.39 -1.89
CA LYS A 108 -18.36 12.41 -2.96
C LYS A 108 -17.36 12.06 -4.06
N ASN A 109 -16.58 11.01 -3.90
CA ASN A 109 -15.52 10.59 -4.81
C ASN A 109 -15.74 9.15 -5.25
N ILE A 110 -15.10 8.76 -6.35
CA ILE A 110 -15.13 7.39 -6.81
C ILE A 110 -14.30 6.55 -5.81
N PHE A 111 -14.89 5.46 -5.28
CA PHE A 111 -14.24 4.55 -4.33
C PHE A 111 -12.81 4.15 -4.74
N ILE A 112 -12.61 3.84 -6.02
CA ILE A 112 -11.33 3.45 -6.58
C ILE A 112 -10.26 4.53 -6.38
N LYS A 113 -10.60 5.81 -6.56
CA LYS A 113 -9.64 6.92 -6.36
C LYS A 113 -9.21 7.04 -4.89
N GLU A 114 -10.14 6.89 -3.94
CA GLU A 114 -9.79 6.92 -2.51
C GLU A 114 -8.96 5.68 -2.13
N PHE A 115 -9.32 4.51 -2.66
CA PHE A 115 -8.54 3.30 -2.44
C PHE A 115 -7.12 3.41 -3.01
N ASP A 116 -6.98 3.94 -4.23
CA ASP A 116 -5.66 4.16 -4.84
C ASP A 116 -4.75 5.04 -3.99
N LYS A 117 -5.25 6.15 -3.46
CA LYS A 117 -4.49 7.02 -2.55
C LYS A 117 -3.98 6.25 -1.33
N VAL A 118 -4.86 5.47 -0.72
CA VAL A 118 -4.57 4.75 0.52
C VAL A 118 -3.53 3.65 0.33
N TRP A 119 -3.70 2.77 -0.66
CA TRP A 119 -2.75 1.69 -0.83
C TRP A 119 -1.41 2.15 -1.42
N ILE A 120 -1.39 3.19 -2.29
CA ILE A 120 -0.14 3.79 -2.78
C ILE A 120 0.65 4.36 -1.60
N HIS A 121 -0.02 5.09 -0.70
CA HIS A 121 0.59 5.60 0.52
C HIS A 121 1.24 4.48 1.35
N GLY A 122 0.49 3.41 1.60
CA GLY A 122 1.01 2.23 2.29
C GLY A 122 2.19 1.57 1.57
N PHE A 123 2.12 1.45 0.25
CA PHE A 123 3.20 0.91 -0.56
C PHE A 123 4.48 1.75 -0.49
N LEU A 124 4.36 3.08 -0.48
CA LEU A 124 5.51 3.97 -0.33
C LEU A 124 6.22 3.76 1.01
N HIS A 125 5.48 3.50 2.10
CA HIS A 125 6.09 3.12 3.37
C HIS A 125 6.88 1.81 3.28
N LEU A 126 6.37 0.79 2.57
CA LEU A 126 7.08 -0.48 2.39
C LEU A 126 8.43 -0.30 1.67
N ILE A 127 8.53 0.65 0.76
CA ILE A 127 9.77 0.97 0.04
C ILE A 127 10.63 2.03 0.74
N GLY A 128 10.28 2.34 2.01
CA GLY A 128 11.11 3.15 2.90
C GLY A 128 10.90 4.65 2.82
N TYR A 129 9.84 5.13 2.15
CA TYR A 129 9.44 6.54 2.29
C TYR A 129 8.78 6.74 3.65
N ASP A 130 9.03 7.90 4.24
CA ASP A 130 8.44 8.30 5.50
C ASP A 130 8.05 9.79 5.43
N HIS A 131 7.24 10.26 6.39
CA HIS A 131 6.76 11.62 6.46
C HIS A 131 6.98 12.27 7.83
N VAL A 132 7.89 11.72 8.65
CA VAL A 132 8.21 12.25 9.98
C VAL A 132 8.91 13.60 9.89
N LYS A 133 9.81 13.79 8.92
CA LYS A 133 10.50 15.05 8.68
C LYS A 133 9.90 15.79 7.47
N ASN A 134 9.81 17.12 7.53
CA ASN A 134 9.25 17.93 6.42
C ASN A 134 9.86 17.61 5.05
N LYS A 135 11.18 17.42 4.97
CA LYS A 135 11.86 17.07 3.71
C LYS A 135 11.41 15.70 3.16
N ASP A 136 11.18 14.73 4.04
CA ASP A 136 10.76 13.40 3.66
C ASP A 136 9.28 13.40 3.26
N TYR A 137 8.45 14.17 3.96
CA TYR A 137 7.05 14.41 3.58
C TYR A 137 6.94 14.97 2.15
N ILE A 138 7.72 16.01 1.82
CA ILE A 138 7.70 16.61 0.47
C ILE A 138 8.09 15.59 -0.60
N LYS A 139 9.13 14.79 -0.34
CA LYS A 139 9.58 13.73 -1.26
C LYS A 139 8.51 12.66 -1.45
N MET A 140 7.91 12.18 -0.36
CA MET A 140 6.86 11.17 -0.40
C MET A 140 5.63 11.68 -1.15
N ASN A 141 5.16 12.89 -0.85
CA ASN A 141 4.00 13.50 -1.51
C ASN A 141 4.24 13.70 -3.02
N LYS A 142 5.45 14.09 -3.43
CA LYS A 142 5.79 14.24 -4.86
C LYS A 142 5.71 12.92 -5.61
N ILE A 143 6.25 11.83 -5.04
CA ILE A 143 6.20 10.51 -5.68
C ILE A 143 4.79 9.92 -5.66
N GLU A 144 4.06 10.11 -4.58
CA GLU A 144 2.67 9.68 -4.42
C GLU A 144 1.78 10.29 -5.50
N LYS A 145 1.81 11.61 -5.68
CA LYS A 145 1.09 12.32 -6.76
C LYS A 145 1.49 11.81 -8.14
N ARG A 146 2.78 11.59 -8.38
CA ARG A 146 3.27 11.07 -9.65
C ARG A 146 2.74 9.67 -9.96
N ILE A 147 2.72 8.79 -8.96
CA ILE A 147 2.16 7.44 -9.09
C ILE A 147 0.65 7.52 -9.33
N PHE A 148 -0.06 8.30 -8.52
CA PHE A 148 -1.51 8.44 -8.61
C PHE A 148 -1.97 8.93 -9.99
N ASN A 149 -1.25 9.88 -10.59
CA ASN A 149 -1.56 10.39 -11.94
C ASN A 149 -1.22 9.40 -13.07
N LEU A 150 -0.43 8.36 -12.78
CA LEU A 150 -0.03 7.36 -13.79
C LEU A 150 -1.02 6.19 -13.88
N ILE A 151 -1.69 5.86 -12.80
CA ILE A 151 -2.50 4.64 -12.67
C ILE A 151 -3.98 4.91 -12.89
#